data_3fa6bd77d1c04ef9a3912d0dfe2d2b04
#
_entry.id   3fa6bd77d1c04ef9a3912d0dfe2d2b04
#
_cell.length_a   1.000
_cell.length_b   1.000
_cell.length_c   1.000
_cell.angle_alpha   90.00
_cell.angle_beta   90.00
_cell.angle_gamma   90.00
#
_symmetry.space_group_name_H-M   'P 1'
#
loop_
_entity.id
_entity.type
_entity.pdbx_description
1 polymer ?
#
loop_
_entity_poly.entity_id
_entity_poly.type
_entity_poly.pdbx_seq_one_letter_code
_entity_poly.pdbx_strand_id
1 'polypeptide(L)'
;MRKKQTLILALLTVFTSLCHAQTTRFAMTLSTDLGLAGKNYKIVTPNVSATYDLTPKLSVGARVEDAITLAKIQGVKTYDYLATLGGQVSYDAFRILTMINVQPRLIVGHTIGGGHDRGYMYCQGGIYLKADRKNGVMSEIGFGIRHNNYRGDLYKDKTSFFVSYGFVLR
;
A
#
# COMPACT_ATOMS: atom_id res chain seq x y z
N MET A 1 -21.07 -16.43 -12.54
CA MET A 1 -19.85 -17.09 -12.06
C MET A 1 -18.66 -16.98 -13.04
N ARG A 2 -18.83 -17.08 -14.35
CA ARG A 2 -17.73 -17.04 -15.35
C ARG A 2 -16.84 -15.76 -15.30
N LYS A 3 -17.42 -14.57 -15.11
CA LYS A 3 -16.65 -13.30 -15.11
C LYS A 3 -15.62 -13.21 -13.96
N LYS A 4 -15.91 -13.77 -12.78
CA LYS A 4 -14.97 -13.78 -11.65
C LYS A 4 -13.80 -14.74 -11.89
N GLN A 5 -14.05 -15.87 -12.53
CA GLN A 5 -13.00 -16.85 -12.88
C GLN A 5 -12.08 -16.32 -13.97
N THR A 6 -12.63 -15.60 -14.96
CA THR A 6 -11.82 -14.96 -16.01
C THR A 6 -10.90 -13.87 -15.44
N LEU A 7 -11.39 -13.09 -14.45
CA LEU A 7 -10.60 -12.08 -13.79
C LEU A 7 -9.44 -12.71 -12.97
N ILE A 8 -9.70 -13.79 -12.25
CA ILE A 8 -8.68 -14.51 -11.47
C ILE A 8 -7.64 -15.13 -12.41
N LEU A 9 -8.10 -15.71 -13.53
CA LEU A 9 -7.18 -16.29 -14.53
C LEU A 9 -6.32 -15.22 -15.20
N ALA A 10 -6.90 -14.06 -15.55
CA ALA A 10 -6.18 -12.93 -16.09
C ALA A 10 -5.16 -12.36 -15.09
N LEU A 11 -5.52 -12.28 -13.80
CA LEU A 11 -4.57 -11.89 -12.75
C LEU A 11 -3.42 -12.90 -12.61
N LEU A 12 -3.73 -14.21 -12.65
CA LEU A 12 -2.72 -15.28 -12.59
C LEU A 12 -1.79 -15.27 -13.80
N THR A 13 -2.31 -15.03 -15.02
CA THR A 13 -1.47 -14.94 -16.22
C THR A 13 -0.60 -13.70 -16.24
N VAL A 14 -1.09 -12.55 -15.76
CA VAL A 14 -0.26 -11.35 -15.54
C VAL A 14 0.80 -11.63 -14.48
N PHE A 15 0.45 -12.36 -13.41
CA PHE A 15 1.38 -12.73 -12.35
C PHE A 15 2.51 -13.65 -12.87
N THR A 16 2.17 -14.65 -13.67
CA THR A 16 3.17 -15.58 -14.24
C THR A 16 4.05 -14.93 -15.31
N SER A 17 3.51 -14.03 -16.12
CA SER A 17 4.31 -13.26 -17.10
C SER A 17 5.27 -12.30 -16.43
N LEU A 18 4.91 -11.70 -15.30
CA LEU A 18 5.77 -10.84 -14.49
C LEU A 18 6.90 -11.62 -13.80
N CYS A 19 6.65 -12.86 -13.39
CA CYS A 19 7.68 -13.74 -12.83
C CYS A 19 8.72 -14.21 -13.85
N HIS A 20 8.38 -14.22 -15.15
CA HIS A 20 9.31 -14.58 -16.23
C HIS A 20 10.12 -13.39 -16.78
N ALA A 21 9.70 -12.16 -16.49
CA ALA A 21 10.47 -10.98 -16.83
C ALA A 21 11.65 -10.82 -15.85
N GLN A 22 12.69 -11.63 -16.04
CA GLN A 22 13.97 -11.59 -15.29
C GLN A 22 14.78 -10.32 -15.61
N THR A 23 14.15 -9.19 -15.65
CA THR A 23 14.87 -7.91 -15.58
C THR A 23 14.80 -7.45 -14.14
N THR A 24 15.94 -7.39 -13.49
CA THR A 24 16.22 -6.98 -12.10
C THR A 24 15.65 -5.61 -11.67
N ARG A 25 14.79 -5.01 -12.49
CA ARG A 25 14.24 -3.65 -12.31
C ARG A 25 12.78 -3.63 -11.85
N PHE A 26 12.11 -4.77 -11.84
CA PHE A 26 10.70 -4.86 -11.46
C PHE A 26 10.56 -5.57 -10.11
N ALA A 27 9.75 -5.03 -9.22
CA ALA A 27 9.45 -5.66 -7.94
C ALA A 27 7.95 -5.59 -7.65
N MET A 28 7.44 -6.62 -7.00
CA MET A 28 6.08 -6.72 -6.51
C MET A 28 6.09 -6.76 -4.99
N THR A 29 5.22 -5.99 -4.35
CA THR A 29 5.08 -6.00 -2.89
C THR A 29 3.66 -6.38 -2.52
N LEU A 30 3.53 -7.33 -1.60
CA LEU A 30 2.30 -7.68 -0.92
C LEU A 30 2.44 -7.26 0.54
N SER A 31 1.62 -6.33 1.01
CA SER A 31 1.72 -5.81 2.37
C SER A 31 0.36 -5.44 2.98
N THR A 32 0.37 -5.20 4.28
CA THR A 32 -0.77 -4.69 5.02
C THR A 32 -0.31 -3.54 5.89
N ASP A 33 -1.01 -2.40 5.80
CA ASP A 33 -0.79 -1.25 6.66
C ASP A 33 -1.87 -1.21 7.74
N LEU A 34 -1.46 -0.94 8.97
CA LEU A 34 -2.33 -0.72 10.13
C LEU A 34 -2.21 0.74 10.54
N GLY A 35 -3.25 1.53 10.29
CA GLY A 35 -3.31 2.95 10.64
C GLY A 35 -4.12 3.20 11.90
N LEU A 36 -3.62 4.06 12.78
CA LEU A 36 -4.26 4.44 14.03
C LEU A 36 -4.36 5.97 14.12
N ALA A 37 -5.58 6.48 14.32
CA ALA A 37 -5.85 7.90 14.59
C ALA A 37 -6.76 8.04 15.81
N GLY A 38 -6.15 7.95 16.99
CA GLY A 38 -6.85 7.97 18.28
C GLY A 38 -7.67 6.70 18.55
N LYS A 39 -8.55 6.78 19.57
CA LYS A 39 -9.35 5.62 20.05
C LYS A 39 -10.48 5.23 19.09
N ASN A 40 -10.93 6.15 18.24
CA ASN A 40 -12.17 6.03 17.48
C ASN A 40 -11.98 5.83 15.98
N TYR A 41 -10.72 5.69 15.51
CA TYR A 41 -10.43 5.50 14.10
C TYR A 41 -9.25 4.56 13.91
N LYS A 42 -9.49 3.48 13.21
CA LYS A 42 -8.48 2.52 12.79
C LYS A 42 -8.70 2.20 11.32
N ILE A 43 -7.64 2.03 10.59
CA ILE A 43 -7.70 1.62 9.19
C ILE A 43 -6.75 0.45 8.96
N VAL A 44 -7.24 -0.57 8.27
CA VAL A 44 -6.46 -1.73 7.84
C VAL A 44 -6.47 -1.73 6.33
N THR A 45 -5.29 -1.70 5.71
CA THR A 45 -5.16 -1.62 4.25
C THR A 45 -4.26 -2.73 3.73
N PRO A 46 -4.80 -3.95 3.50
CA PRO A 46 -4.10 -4.91 2.64
C PRO A 46 -3.90 -4.31 1.25
N ASN A 47 -2.73 -4.51 0.70
CA ASN A 47 -2.35 -3.87 -0.55
C ASN A 47 -1.37 -4.69 -1.37
N VAL A 48 -1.41 -4.44 -2.67
CA VAL A 48 -0.46 -4.96 -3.65
C VAL A 48 0.13 -3.77 -4.40
N SER A 49 1.43 -3.72 -4.53
CA SER A 49 2.10 -2.72 -5.35
C SER A 49 3.09 -3.34 -6.32
N ALA A 50 3.22 -2.68 -7.46
CA ALA A 50 4.20 -3.00 -8.49
C ALA A 50 5.11 -1.79 -8.67
N THR A 51 6.42 -1.99 -8.60
CA THR A 51 7.42 -0.92 -8.72
C THR A 51 8.42 -1.23 -9.81
N TYR A 52 8.89 -0.19 -10.46
CA TYR A 52 9.95 -0.22 -11.45
C TYR A 52 11.10 0.69 -11.01
N ASP A 53 12.32 0.15 -11.04
CA ASP A 53 13.53 0.89 -10.68
C ASP A 53 13.97 1.78 -11.86
N LEU A 54 13.74 3.09 -11.75
CA LEU A 54 14.22 4.08 -12.71
C LEU A 54 15.75 4.19 -12.67
N THR A 55 16.27 4.14 -11.46
CA THR A 55 17.72 4.13 -11.18
C THR A 55 18.01 3.08 -10.11
N PRO A 56 19.29 2.75 -9.82
CA PRO A 56 19.63 1.84 -8.71
C PRO A 56 19.12 2.27 -7.33
N LYS A 57 18.69 3.53 -7.20
CA LYS A 57 18.19 4.08 -5.92
C LYS A 57 16.76 4.57 -5.97
N LEU A 58 16.22 4.90 -7.15
CA LEU A 58 14.91 5.50 -7.29
C LEU A 58 13.96 4.54 -7.98
N SER A 59 12.85 4.24 -7.34
CA SER A 59 11.78 3.40 -7.88
C SER A 59 10.45 4.16 -7.89
N VAL A 60 9.66 3.93 -8.93
CA VAL A 60 8.29 4.41 -9.05
C VAL A 60 7.35 3.24 -9.23
N GLY A 61 6.09 3.41 -8.88
CA GLY A 61 5.15 2.31 -9.02
C GLY A 61 3.70 2.68 -8.80
N ALA A 62 2.84 1.67 -8.98
CA ALA A 62 1.43 1.73 -8.70
C ALA A 62 1.09 0.82 -7.51
N ARG A 63 0.04 1.19 -6.77
CA ARG A 63 -0.44 0.46 -5.60
C ARG A 63 -1.96 0.40 -5.61
N VAL A 64 -2.48 -0.79 -5.40
CA VAL A 64 -3.90 -1.04 -5.17
C VAL A 64 -4.06 -1.46 -3.72
N GLU A 65 -4.98 -0.83 -3.03
CA GLU A 65 -5.27 -1.11 -1.64
C GLU A 65 -6.76 -1.38 -1.45
N ASP A 66 -7.03 -2.16 -0.43
CA ASP A 66 -8.35 -2.40 0.08
C ASP A 66 -8.45 -1.80 1.49
N ALA A 67 -9.10 -0.65 1.59
CA ALA A 67 -9.14 0.14 2.81
C ALA A 67 -10.36 -0.24 3.66
N ILE A 68 -10.10 -0.92 4.78
CA ILE A 68 -11.10 -1.27 5.78
C ILE A 68 -10.99 -0.27 6.93
N THR A 69 -11.96 0.65 7.00
CA THR A 69 -12.00 1.69 8.02
C THR A 69 -12.92 1.29 9.15
N LEU A 70 -12.40 1.27 10.37
CA LEU A 70 -13.15 1.04 11.60
C LEU A 70 -13.26 2.37 12.34
N ALA A 71 -14.46 2.97 12.36
CA ALA A 71 -14.71 4.25 12.98
C ALA A 71 -15.84 4.18 14.02
N LYS A 72 -15.83 5.10 14.97
CA LYS A 72 -16.95 5.33 15.87
C LYS A 72 -17.54 6.71 15.58
N ILE A 73 -18.72 6.72 14.94
CA ILE A 73 -19.42 7.95 14.54
C ILE A 73 -20.65 8.08 15.46
N GLN A 74 -20.77 9.22 16.16
CA GLN A 74 -21.88 9.49 17.10
C GLN A 74 -22.15 8.36 18.09
N GLY A 75 -21.10 7.67 18.56
CA GLY A 75 -21.23 6.57 19.50
C GLY A 75 -21.44 5.20 18.87
N VAL A 76 -21.81 5.09 17.60
CA VAL A 76 -22.04 3.85 16.88
C VAL A 76 -20.74 3.37 16.20
N LYS A 77 -20.42 2.09 16.39
CA LYS A 77 -19.31 1.45 15.67
C LYS A 77 -19.72 1.23 14.22
N THR A 78 -18.98 1.80 13.31
CA THR A 78 -19.18 1.69 11.86
C THR A 78 -17.93 1.11 11.23
N TYR A 79 -18.09 0.30 10.20
CA TYR A 79 -16.97 -0.06 9.34
C TYR A 79 -17.30 0.26 7.90
N ASP A 80 -16.30 0.67 7.15
CA ASP A 80 -16.41 1.00 5.73
C ASP A 80 -15.31 0.28 4.95
N TYR A 81 -15.60 0.00 3.70
CA TYR A 81 -14.75 -0.80 2.82
C TYR A 81 -14.64 -0.10 1.47
N LEU A 82 -13.43 0.29 1.09
CA LEU A 82 -13.18 1.06 -0.13
C LEU A 82 -11.89 0.60 -0.81
N ALA A 83 -11.99 0.31 -2.09
CA ALA A 83 -10.81 0.11 -2.92
C ALA A 83 -10.13 1.44 -3.22
N THR A 84 -8.80 1.48 -3.22
CA THR A 84 -8.01 2.66 -3.57
C THR A 84 -6.96 2.32 -4.61
N LEU A 85 -6.61 3.32 -5.42
CA LEU A 85 -5.52 3.26 -6.38
C LEU A 85 -4.58 4.41 -6.10
N GLY A 86 -3.28 4.14 -6.07
CA GLY A 86 -2.26 5.14 -5.81
C GLY A 86 -1.01 4.96 -6.65
N GLY A 87 -0.26 6.05 -6.76
CA GLY A 87 1.11 6.06 -7.24
C GLY A 87 2.08 6.13 -6.07
N GLN A 88 3.26 5.53 -6.21
CA GLN A 88 4.30 5.57 -5.21
C GLN A 88 5.67 5.91 -5.79
N VAL A 89 6.45 6.62 -4.99
CA VAL A 89 7.87 6.89 -5.24
C VAL A 89 8.65 6.43 -4.02
N SER A 90 9.75 5.74 -4.24
CA SER A 90 10.61 5.28 -3.16
C SER A 90 12.08 5.47 -3.51
N TYR A 91 12.90 5.72 -2.49
CA TYR A 91 14.32 5.98 -2.63
C TYR A 91 15.13 5.10 -1.70
N ASP A 92 16.04 4.27 -2.24
CA ASP A 92 16.97 3.45 -1.44
C ASP A 92 18.07 4.36 -0.89
N ALA A 93 17.90 4.83 0.35
CA ALA A 93 18.75 5.84 0.96
C ALA A 93 20.12 5.27 1.38
N PHE A 94 20.10 4.26 2.22
CA PHE A 94 21.33 3.59 2.72
C PHE A 94 21.00 2.19 3.25
N ARG A 95 22.07 1.40 3.50
CA ARG A 95 21.98 0.08 4.08
C ARG A 95 22.49 0.09 5.52
N ILE A 96 21.75 -0.58 6.40
CA ILE A 96 22.16 -0.85 7.77
C ILE A 96 22.53 -2.33 7.85
N LEU A 97 23.67 -2.65 8.48
CA LEU A 97 24.15 -4.03 8.72
C LEU A 97 24.22 -4.90 7.44
N THR A 98 24.54 -4.32 6.29
CA THR A 98 24.64 -4.99 4.97
C THR A 98 23.39 -5.72 4.50
N MET A 99 22.40 -5.96 5.35
CA MET A 99 21.19 -6.75 5.08
C MET A 99 19.91 -5.95 5.05
N ILE A 100 19.87 -4.72 5.59
CA ILE A 100 18.66 -3.93 5.72
C ILE A 100 18.78 -2.66 4.90
N ASN A 101 17.96 -2.53 3.88
CA ASN A 101 17.80 -1.30 3.10
C ASN A 101 16.81 -0.37 3.78
N VAL A 102 17.20 0.88 3.98
CA VAL A 102 16.31 1.96 4.46
C VAL A 102 15.77 2.71 3.27
N GLN A 103 14.44 2.69 3.12
CA GLN A 103 13.75 3.24 1.97
C GLN A 103 12.65 4.23 2.40
N PRO A 104 12.89 5.55 2.35
CA PRO A 104 11.82 6.54 2.37
C PRO A 104 10.88 6.32 1.17
N ARG A 105 9.57 6.40 1.43
CA ARG A 105 8.52 6.19 0.43
C ARG A 105 7.41 7.21 0.60
N LEU A 106 6.96 7.75 -0.53
CA LEU A 106 5.78 8.60 -0.63
C LEU A 106 4.75 7.91 -1.51
N ILE A 107 3.50 7.89 -1.07
CA ILE A 107 2.37 7.30 -1.79
C ILE A 107 1.26 8.34 -1.82
N VAL A 108 0.66 8.53 -2.99
CA VAL A 108 -0.52 9.38 -3.17
C VAL A 108 -1.55 8.58 -3.93
N GLY A 109 -2.78 8.60 -3.47
CA GLY A 109 -3.84 7.83 -4.11
C GLY A 109 -5.23 8.35 -3.80
N HIS A 110 -6.22 7.67 -4.37
CA HIS A 110 -7.62 8.00 -4.19
C HIS A 110 -8.48 6.73 -4.18
N THR A 111 -9.68 6.83 -3.64
CA THR A 111 -10.67 5.75 -3.64
C THR A 111 -11.25 5.54 -5.03
N ILE A 112 -11.49 4.28 -5.38
CA ILE A 112 -12.21 3.86 -6.58
C ILE A 112 -13.63 3.49 -6.15
N GLY A 113 -14.63 4.25 -6.59
CA GLY A 113 -16.02 4.04 -6.16
C GLY A 113 -16.33 4.68 -4.79
N GLY A 114 -17.37 4.19 -4.11
CA GLY A 114 -17.78 4.67 -2.78
C GLY A 114 -18.69 5.89 -2.77
N GLY A 115 -19.01 6.46 -3.94
CA GLY A 115 -19.83 7.67 -4.04
C GLY A 115 -19.13 8.93 -3.51
N HIS A 116 -19.83 10.06 -3.55
CA HIS A 116 -19.27 11.36 -3.16
C HIS A 116 -18.94 11.42 -1.65
N ASP A 117 -19.77 10.81 -0.82
CA ASP A 117 -19.73 10.98 0.63
C ASP A 117 -18.68 10.13 1.35
N ARG A 118 -18.15 9.08 0.70
CA ARG A 118 -17.18 8.16 1.32
C ARG A 118 -15.81 8.21 0.66
N GLY A 119 -15.74 8.80 -0.55
CA GLY A 119 -14.51 8.91 -1.30
C GLY A 119 -13.49 9.82 -0.61
N TYR A 120 -12.22 9.45 -0.66
CA TYR A 120 -11.12 10.27 -0.16
C TYR A 120 -9.90 10.21 -1.07
N MET A 121 -9.08 11.24 -0.99
CA MET A 121 -7.69 11.21 -1.44
C MET A 121 -6.80 10.96 -0.24
N TYR A 122 -5.66 10.30 -0.43
CA TYR A 122 -4.70 10.12 0.64
C TYR A 122 -3.28 10.44 0.19
N CYS A 123 -2.49 10.88 1.17
CA CYS A 123 -1.05 11.00 1.06
C CYS A 123 -0.42 10.25 2.23
N GLN A 124 0.52 9.35 1.92
CA GLN A 124 1.22 8.52 2.90
C GLN A 124 2.71 8.68 2.72
N GLY A 125 3.40 9.10 3.78
CA GLY A 125 4.85 9.20 3.83
C GLY A 125 5.41 8.34 4.94
N GLY A 126 6.49 7.60 4.67
CA GLY A 126 7.09 6.74 5.68
C GLY A 126 8.47 6.22 5.33
N ILE A 127 9.06 5.55 6.31
CA ILE A 127 10.33 4.84 6.20
C ILE A 127 10.04 3.36 6.19
N TYR A 128 10.61 2.66 5.23
CA TYR A 128 10.49 1.22 5.06
C TYR A 128 11.85 0.57 5.19
N LEU A 129 11.90 -0.50 5.95
CA LEU A 129 13.07 -1.33 6.19
C LEU A 129 12.88 -2.63 5.42
N LYS A 130 13.69 -2.86 4.40
CA LYS A 130 13.68 -4.09 3.60
C LYS A 130 14.84 -4.98 4.00
N ALA A 131 14.54 -6.19 4.45
CA ALA A 131 15.54 -7.19 4.78
C ALA A 131 15.69 -8.19 3.63
N ASP A 132 16.92 -8.29 3.09
CA ASP A 132 17.25 -9.27 2.05
C ASP A 132 17.19 -10.70 2.62
N ARG A 133 16.50 -11.60 1.91
CA ARG A 133 16.54 -13.04 2.12
C ARG A 133 17.19 -13.72 0.91
N LYS A 134 17.92 -14.81 1.18
CA LYS A 134 18.69 -15.56 0.16
C LYS A 134 17.87 -16.10 -1.04
N ASN A 135 16.55 -16.03 -1.04
CA ASN A 135 15.68 -16.67 -2.02
C ASN A 135 14.85 -15.69 -2.88
N GLY A 136 15.30 -14.45 -3.07
CA GLY A 136 14.58 -13.46 -3.89
C GLY A 136 13.30 -12.89 -3.25
N VAL A 137 12.93 -13.33 -2.04
CA VAL A 137 11.84 -12.77 -1.26
C VAL A 137 12.44 -11.92 -0.14
N MET A 138 12.11 -10.64 -0.10
CA MET A 138 12.50 -9.73 0.97
C MET A 138 11.33 -9.51 1.92
N SER A 139 11.61 -9.38 3.22
CA SER A 139 10.61 -8.90 4.19
C SER A 139 10.70 -7.38 4.28
N GLU A 140 9.56 -6.72 4.42
CA GLU A 140 9.47 -5.27 4.55
C GLU A 140 8.68 -4.91 5.81
N ILE A 141 9.20 -3.97 6.59
CA ILE A 141 8.49 -3.31 7.69
C ILE A 141 8.54 -1.82 7.44
N GLY A 142 7.39 -1.16 7.52
CA GLY A 142 7.27 0.28 7.30
C GLY A 142 6.57 0.98 8.46
N PHE A 143 6.86 2.25 8.64
CA PHE A 143 6.17 3.13 9.57
C PHE A 143 6.17 4.56 9.07
N GLY A 144 5.14 5.31 9.41
CA GLY A 144 5.00 6.68 8.95
C GLY A 144 3.65 7.28 9.24
N ILE A 145 3.27 8.26 8.42
CA ILE A 145 2.04 9.03 8.57
C ILE A 145 1.23 8.90 7.28
N ARG A 146 -0.08 8.71 7.44
CA ARG A 146 -1.07 8.74 6.37
C ARG A 146 -2.11 9.80 6.68
N HIS A 147 -2.35 10.69 5.73
CA HIS A 147 -3.41 11.68 5.78
C HIS A 147 -4.47 11.33 4.74
N ASN A 148 -5.72 11.16 5.19
CA ASN A 148 -6.89 10.94 4.35
C ASN A 148 -7.72 12.22 4.34
N ASN A 149 -7.94 12.78 3.14
CA ASN A 149 -8.79 13.93 2.89
C ASN A 149 -10.10 13.43 2.28
N TYR A 150 -11.18 13.48 3.05
CA TYR A 150 -12.51 12.99 2.64
C TYR A 150 -13.26 14.05 1.84
N ARG A 151 -13.96 13.62 0.78
CA ARG A 151 -14.71 14.51 -0.11
C ARG A 151 -16.07 14.91 0.43
N GLY A 152 -16.65 14.11 1.33
CA GLY A 152 -17.99 14.31 1.90
C GLY A 152 -17.94 14.63 3.39
N ASP A 153 -19.09 15.03 3.93
CA ASP A 153 -19.23 15.44 5.33
C ASP A 153 -19.35 14.28 6.32
N LEU A 154 -19.47 13.03 5.82
CA LEU A 154 -19.64 11.85 6.68
C LEU A 154 -18.42 11.57 7.54
N TYR A 155 -17.23 11.74 6.98
CA TYR A 155 -15.96 11.59 7.69
C TYR A 155 -15.19 12.90 7.62
N LYS A 156 -14.63 13.30 8.76
CA LYS A 156 -13.65 14.40 8.79
C LYS A 156 -12.28 13.89 8.35
N ASP A 157 -11.47 14.78 7.79
CA ASP A 157 -10.08 14.49 7.46
C ASP A 157 -9.33 13.87 8.63
N LYS A 158 -8.54 12.87 8.36
CA LYS A 158 -7.84 12.09 9.36
C LYS A 158 -6.37 11.91 9.03
N THR A 159 -5.55 12.26 10.00
CA THR A 159 -4.14 11.88 10.00
C THR A 159 -3.95 10.71 10.95
N SER A 160 -3.35 9.65 10.46
CA SER A 160 -3.05 8.43 11.22
C SER A 160 -1.56 8.11 11.16
N PHE A 161 -1.03 7.60 12.25
CA PHE A 161 0.23 6.88 12.24
C PHE A 161 -0.03 5.48 11.69
N PHE A 162 0.83 4.97 10.82
CA PHE A 162 0.71 3.61 10.30
C PHE A 162 1.96 2.77 10.58
N VAL A 163 1.74 1.47 10.69
CA VAL A 163 2.75 0.43 10.65
C VAL A 163 2.41 -0.51 9.51
N SER A 164 3.39 -0.85 8.69
CA SER A 164 3.28 -1.73 7.53
C SER A 164 4.11 -2.98 7.72
N TYR A 165 3.59 -4.11 7.28
CA TYR A 165 4.34 -5.35 7.16
C TYR A 165 4.03 -6.02 5.82
N GLY A 166 5.07 -6.52 5.15
CA GLY A 166 4.89 -7.14 3.85
C GLY A 166 6.10 -7.92 3.34
N PHE A 167 5.92 -8.42 2.12
CA PHE A 167 6.91 -9.18 1.38
C PHE A 167 7.10 -8.55 0.00
N VAL A 168 8.36 -8.44 -0.41
CA VAL A 168 8.76 -7.94 -1.73
C VAL A 168 9.32 -9.11 -2.53
N LEU A 169 8.78 -9.32 -3.71
CA LEU A 169 9.22 -10.30 -4.71
C LEU A 169 10.00 -9.55 -5.80
N ARG A 170 11.17 -10.05 -6.13
CA ARG A 170 12.06 -9.48 -7.15
C ARG A 170 12.57 -10.54 -8.09
#